data_0e11eb08c458120120d338ab871f1299
#
_entry.id   0e11eb08c458120120d338ab871f1299
#
_cell.length_a   1.000
_cell.length_b   1.000
_cell.length_c   1.000
_cell.angle_alpha   90.00
_cell.angle_beta   90.00
_cell.angle_gamma   90.00
#
_symmetry.space_group_name_H-M   'P 1'
#
loop_
_entity.id
_entity.type
_entity.pdbx_description
1 polymer ?
#
loop_
_entity_poly.entity_id
_entity_poly.type
_entity_poly.pdbx_seq_one_letter_code
_entity_poly.pdbx_strand_id
1 'polypeptide(L)'
;MSTQDIVQKLWNLCNVLRDDGITYHQYVTELTYILFLKMADETGADKDIPKAYRWGSLTRRSGIDLKKHYYTLLSKLGEESVGRVAQIYANASSSIEEPKNLEKIITEIDKLDWYEAKEEGLGDLYEGLLEKNANEKKSGAGQYFTPRVLIDVMTELIKPQLGDKCFDPACGTFGFMIAANRYVNAHNDMYALTDRQADFQQNKAFNGVELVHETHRLALMNAYLHNMNANITLGDSLAQSAKGLKDFDVILTNPPFGTKKGGERATRDDISFQTSNKQLNFLQVIYRSLKADGKARCAVVLPDNVLFAAGDGASVRRELMNFCNLHTILRLPTGIFYAQGVKTNVLFFTRGTTEQDNTIEVAFYDMRTNMDSFGKTRQLRKSDFDEFVAGYEDPSKRTGERWSKFTREEIAKNPDDSLDLGLIRDDSIVDYDDLPDPVESGEEAIANLEEAVDLLKSVVRELRALTEEK
;
A
#
# COMPACT_ATOMS: atom_id res chain seq x y z
N MET A 1 28.35 -0.87 5.60
CA MET A 1 27.17 -0.72 6.52
C MET A 1 25.96 -1.17 5.71
N SER A 2 25.18 -2.16 6.16
CA SER A 2 24.03 -2.65 5.39
C SER A 2 22.96 -1.58 5.21
N THR A 3 22.16 -1.71 4.14
CA THR A 3 21.00 -0.81 3.90
C THR A 3 20.07 -0.76 5.10
N GLN A 4 19.86 -1.89 5.79
CA GLN A 4 19.04 -1.95 7.02
C GLN A 4 19.63 -1.12 8.17
N ASP A 5 20.95 -1.11 8.32
CA ASP A 5 21.63 -0.29 9.34
C ASP A 5 21.45 1.21 9.07
N ILE A 6 21.54 1.60 7.81
CA ILE A 6 21.31 2.99 7.38
C ILE A 6 19.85 3.39 7.64
N VAL A 7 18.89 2.54 7.23
CA VAL A 7 17.45 2.76 7.52
C VAL A 7 17.21 2.92 9.02
N GLN A 8 17.85 2.09 9.86
CA GLN A 8 17.70 2.20 11.31
C GLN A 8 18.29 3.51 11.86
N LYS A 9 19.45 3.92 11.37
CA LYS A 9 20.09 5.19 11.78
C LYS A 9 19.26 6.39 11.36
N LEU A 10 18.81 6.43 10.09
CA LEU A 10 17.92 7.48 9.59
C LEU A 10 16.63 7.54 10.42
N TRP A 11 16.05 6.36 10.73
CA TRP A 11 14.86 6.32 11.57
C TRP A 11 15.09 6.86 12.98
N ASN A 12 16.25 6.58 13.57
CA ASN A 12 16.58 7.08 14.91
C ASN A 12 16.75 8.60 14.94
N LEU A 13 17.06 9.25 13.81
CA LEU A 13 17.12 10.71 13.73
C LEU A 13 15.74 11.37 13.93
N CYS A 14 14.63 10.64 13.75
CA CYS A 14 13.29 11.16 14.04
C CYS A 14 13.15 11.64 15.49
N ASN A 15 13.88 11.02 16.42
CA ASN A 15 13.85 11.41 17.82
C ASN A 15 14.40 12.83 18.04
N VAL A 16 15.27 13.31 17.16
CA VAL A 16 15.80 14.69 17.19
C VAL A 16 14.69 15.72 16.95
N LEU A 17 13.72 15.38 16.11
CA LEU A 17 12.62 16.28 15.74
C LEU A 17 11.37 16.12 16.62
N ARG A 18 11.27 15.03 17.37
CA ARG A 18 10.12 14.83 18.28
C ARG A 18 10.04 15.88 19.38
N ASP A 19 11.18 16.35 19.84
CA ASP A 19 11.25 17.39 20.86
C ASP A 19 10.76 18.76 20.32
N ASP A 20 10.75 18.95 18.99
CA ASP A 20 10.16 20.10 18.31
C ASP A 20 8.66 19.92 17.99
N GLY A 21 8.05 18.83 18.46
CA GLY A 21 6.63 18.52 18.21
C GLY A 21 6.34 17.98 16.81
N ILE A 22 7.36 17.62 16.04
CA ILE A 22 7.22 17.07 14.68
C ILE A 22 6.72 15.63 14.73
N THR A 23 5.62 15.35 14.04
CA THR A 23 5.05 14.01 13.92
C THR A 23 5.90 13.10 13.00
N TYR A 24 5.76 11.78 13.13
CA TYR A 24 6.45 10.83 12.24
C TYR A 24 6.17 11.09 10.75
N HIS A 25 4.99 11.55 10.42
CA HIS A 25 4.63 11.86 9.04
C HIS A 25 5.40 13.08 8.50
N GLN A 26 5.41 14.14 9.26
CA GLN A 26 6.19 15.33 8.94
C GLN A 26 7.68 15.01 8.85
N TYR A 27 8.19 14.15 9.75
CA TYR A 27 9.58 13.69 9.72
C TYR A 27 9.94 12.99 8.40
N VAL A 28 9.10 12.06 7.93
CA VAL A 28 9.37 11.36 6.66
C VAL A 28 9.29 12.33 5.47
N THR A 29 8.40 13.32 5.52
CA THR A 29 8.34 14.38 4.51
C THR A 29 9.62 15.21 4.50
N GLU A 30 10.11 15.64 5.67
CA GLU A 30 11.40 16.36 5.79
C GLU A 30 12.56 15.51 5.31
N LEU A 31 12.63 14.25 5.74
CA LEU A 31 13.64 13.32 5.23
C LEU A 31 13.59 13.18 3.72
N THR A 32 12.40 13.12 3.11
CA THR A 32 12.25 13.02 1.67
C THR A 32 12.95 14.16 0.95
N TYR A 33 12.79 15.39 1.42
CA TYR A 33 13.48 16.55 0.83
C TYR A 33 15.00 16.46 0.97
N ILE A 34 15.46 16.13 2.17
CA ILE A 34 16.89 16.09 2.49
C ILE A 34 17.57 14.91 1.78
N LEU A 35 16.96 13.73 1.84
CA LEU A 35 17.49 12.52 1.21
C LEU A 35 17.53 12.62 -0.31
N PHE A 36 16.53 13.25 -0.95
CA PHE A 36 16.57 13.46 -2.39
C PHE A 36 17.86 14.18 -2.82
N LEU A 37 18.21 15.26 -2.13
CA LEU A 37 19.44 16.03 -2.43
C LEU A 37 20.71 15.21 -2.18
N LYS A 38 20.74 14.47 -1.07
CA LYS A 38 21.89 13.60 -0.74
C LYS A 38 22.04 12.47 -1.76
N MET A 39 20.96 11.79 -2.09
CA MET A 39 20.99 10.68 -3.05
C MET A 39 21.29 11.14 -4.48
N ALA A 40 20.82 12.32 -4.88
CA ALA A 40 21.19 12.92 -6.16
C ALA A 40 22.69 13.26 -6.23
N ASP A 41 23.27 13.76 -5.13
CA ASP A 41 24.72 14.02 -5.00
C ASP A 41 25.52 12.72 -5.11
N GLU A 42 25.12 11.70 -4.34
CA GLU A 42 25.78 10.39 -4.30
C GLU A 42 25.78 9.65 -5.63
N THR A 43 24.72 9.80 -6.42
CA THR A 43 24.58 9.14 -7.74
C THR A 43 25.10 9.98 -8.90
N GLY A 44 25.49 11.25 -8.65
CA GLY A 44 25.85 12.20 -9.71
C GLY A 44 24.66 12.63 -10.59
N ALA A 45 23.42 12.38 -10.13
CA ALA A 45 22.18 12.76 -10.80
C ALA A 45 21.71 14.19 -10.46
N ASP A 46 22.57 15.00 -9.88
CA ASP A 46 22.28 16.36 -9.43
C ASP A 46 22.27 17.41 -10.58
N LYS A 47 22.36 16.98 -11.84
CA LYS A 47 22.45 17.86 -13.02
C LYS A 47 21.24 18.78 -13.16
N ASP A 48 20.07 18.27 -12.85
CA ASP A 48 18.79 19.00 -12.93
C ASP A 48 18.52 19.87 -11.69
N ILE A 49 19.44 19.83 -10.71
CA ILE A 49 19.39 20.66 -9.51
C ILE A 49 20.31 21.88 -9.71
N PRO A 50 19.78 23.11 -9.58
CA PRO A 50 20.62 24.32 -9.66
C PRO A 50 21.79 24.26 -8.68
N LYS A 51 22.99 24.61 -9.12
CA LYS A 51 24.23 24.48 -8.33
C LYS A 51 24.14 25.12 -6.92
N ALA A 52 23.39 26.21 -6.80
CA ALA A 52 23.18 26.91 -5.53
C ALA A 52 22.41 26.09 -4.50
N TYR A 53 21.65 25.05 -4.92
CA TYR A 53 20.72 24.28 -4.09
C TYR A 53 21.08 22.79 -4.02
N ARG A 54 22.28 22.39 -4.48
CA ARG A 54 22.78 21.02 -4.35
C ARG A 54 23.21 20.70 -2.93
N TRP A 55 23.36 19.41 -2.61
CA TRP A 55 23.75 18.91 -1.28
C TRP A 55 24.87 19.70 -0.62
N GLY A 56 25.98 19.93 -1.31
CA GLY A 56 27.11 20.70 -0.80
C GLY A 56 26.78 22.13 -0.43
N SER A 57 25.63 22.69 -0.80
CA SER A 57 25.19 24.00 -0.32
C SER A 57 24.65 23.98 1.10
N LEU A 58 24.15 22.81 1.55
CA LEU A 58 23.68 22.60 2.93
C LEU A 58 24.85 22.35 3.88
N THR A 59 25.76 21.44 3.51
CA THR A 59 26.89 21.03 4.38
C THR A 59 27.91 22.13 4.67
N ARG A 60 27.92 23.19 3.85
CA ARG A 60 28.82 24.36 4.05
C ARG A 60 28.24 25.46 4.95
N ARG A 61 27.05 25.27 5.48
CA ARG A 61 26.32 26.23 6.33
C ARG A 61 26.02 25.64 7.68
N SER A 62 25.77 26.50 8.66
CA SER A 62 25.42 26.11 10.03
C SER A 62 24.40 27.06 10.65
N GLY A 63 23.73 26.63 11.71
CA GLY A 63 22.85 27.44 12.52
C GLY A 63 21.74 28.15 11.71
N ILE A 64 21.54 29.43 11.99
CA ILE A 64 20.49 30.26 11.36
C ILE A 64 20.70 30.42 9.85
N ASP A 65 21.94 30.50 9.37
CA ASP A 65 22.25 30.64 7.94
C ASP A 65 21.83 29.35 7.19
N LEU A 66 22.13 28.19 7.75
CA LEU A 66 21.66 26.91 7.21
C LEU A 66 20.13 26.86 7.13
N LYS A 67 19.40 27.21 8.22
CA LYS A 67 17.94 27.21 8.24
C LYS A 67 17.37 28.12 7.15
N LYS A 68 17.81 29.37 7.08
CA LYS A 68 17.36 30.32 6.06
C LYS A 68 17.62 29.82 4.64
N HIS A 69 18.80 29.25 4.41
CA HIS A 69 19.14 28.68 3.11
C HIS A 69 18.26 27.49 2.76
N TYR A 70 17.99 26.57 3.71
CA TYR A 70 17.15 25.41 3.50
C TYR A 70 15.70 25.80 3.12
N TYR A 71 15.10 26.76 3.81
CA TYR A 71 13.78 27.27 3.46
C TYR A 71 13.75 27.90 2.06
N THR A 72 14.76 28.68 1.71
CA THR A 72 14.91 29.25 0.37
C THR A 72 15.07 28.17 -0.69
N LEU A 73 15.89 27.15 -0.41
CA LEU A 73 16.15 26.02 -1.29
C LEU A 73 14.84 25.23 -1.59
N LEU A 74 14.03 24.93 -0.58
CA LEU A 74 12.75 24.21 -0.77
C LEU A 74 11.84 24.97 -1.74
N SER A 75 11.64 26.28 -1.54
CA SER A 75 10.83 27.11 -2.43
C SER A 75 11.40 27.18 -3.84
N LYS A 76 12.70 27.43 -3.96
CA LYS A 76 13.37 27.64 -5.24
C LYS A 76 13.45 26.36 -6.08
N LEU A 77 13.63 25.21 -5.48
CA LEU A 77 13.57 23.93 -6.20
C LEU A 77 12.19 23.65 -6.79
N GLY A 78 11.12 24.05 -6.09
CA GLY A 78 9.76 23.94 -6.64
C GLY A 78 9.46 24.93 -7.76
N GLU A 79 10.04 26.14 -7.71
CA GLU A 79 9.76 27.24 -8.63
C GLU A 79 10.69 27.24 -9.87
N GLU A 80 11.97 26.97 -9.68
CA GLU A 80 13.04 27.19 -10.69
C GLU A 80 13.52 25.89 -11.36
N SER A 81 13.23 24.72 -10.76
CA SER A 81 13.60 23.42 -11.36
C SER A 81 12.59 22.99 -12.41
N VAL A 82 12.93 21.93 -13.15
CA VAL A 82 12.08 21.32 -14.17
C VAL A 82 11.82 19.83 -13.89
N GLY A 83 10.82 19.26 -14.54
CA GLY A 83 10.56 17.83 -14.50
C GLY A 83 10.29 17.30 -13.08
N ARG A 84 10.93 16.20 -12.71
CA ARG A 84 10.68 15.49 -11.45
C ARG A 84 11.08 16.30 -10.21
N VAL A 85 12.16 17.07 -10.30
CA VAL A 85 12.63 17.91 -9.19
C VAL A 85 11.57 18.96 -8.83
N ALA A 86 11.04 19.67 -9.82
CA ALA A 86 9.96 20.65 -9.61
C ALA A 86 8.71 20.00 -8.98
N GLN A 87 8.35 18.78 -9.41
CA GLN A 87 7.19 18.06 -8.87
C GLN A 87 7.38 17.64 -7.40
N ILE A 88 8.57 17.13 -7.04
CA ILE A 88 8.90 16.71 -5.67
C ILE A 88 8.88 17.92 -4.71
N TYR A 89 9.42 19.07 -5.14
CA TYR A 89 9.50 20.27 -4.32
C TYR A 89 8.32 21.24 -4.52
N ALA A 90 7.31 20.88 -5.31
CA ALA A 90 6.12 21.71 -5.49
C ALA A 90 5.46 22.01 -4.13
N ASN A 91 5.33 23.32 -3.80
CA ASN A 91 4.82 23.80 -2.52
C ASN A 91 5.53 23.18 -1.29
N ALA A 92 6.82 22.87 -1.41
CA ALA A 92 7.60 22.32 -0.32
C ALA A 92 7.78 23.37 0.79
N SER A 93 7.59 22.95 2.03
CA SER A 93 7.83 23.75 3.23
C SER A 93 8.40 22.85 4.32
N SER A 94 9.17 23.42 5.24
CA SER A 94 9.74 22.70 6.37
C SER A 94 8.99 22.99 7.66
N SER A 95 8.84 21.94 8.48
CA SER A 95 8.35 22.03 9.87
C SER A 95 9.48 22.12 10.90
N ILE A 96 10.75 22.10 10.47
CA ILE A 96 11.91 22.15 11.37
C ILE A 96 12.17 23.59 11.81
N GLU A 97 11.76 23.94 13.01
CA GLU A 97 11.94 25.30 13.55
C GLU A 97 13.31 25.52 14.19
N GLU A 98 13.89 24.53 14.84
CA GLU A 98 15.17 24.66 15.55
C GLU A 98 16.37 24.43 14.60
N PRO A 99 17.24 25.45 14.36
CA PRO A 99 18.37 25.33 13.44
C PRO A 99 19.35 24.21 13.80
N LYS A 100 19.55 23.95 15.09
CA LYS A 100 20.46 22.90 15.58
C LYS A 100 19.97 21.50 15.18
N ASN A 101 18.66 21.29 15.16
CA ASN A 101 18.07 20.01 14.77
C ASN A 101 18.25 19.75 13.28
N LEU A 102 18.01 20.77 12.43
CA LEU A 102 18.31 20.69 11.00
C LEU A 102 19.79 20.39 10.73
N GLU A 103 20.69 21.12 11.39
CA GLU A 103 22.14 20.93 11.25
C GLU A 103 22.56 19.52 11.68
N LYS A 104 22.03 19.01 12.79
CA LYS A 104 22.28 17.65 13.25
C LYS A 104 21.83 16.60 12.24
N ILE A 105 20.63 16.72 11.67
CA ILE A 105 20.11 15.78 10.66
C ILE A 105 21.01 15.79 9.43
N ILE A 106 21.34 16.95 8.87
CA ILE A 106 22.20 17.06 7.69
C ILE A 106 23.58 16.46 7.97
N THR A 107 24.18 16.79 9.13
CA THR A 107 25.48 16.28 9.52
C THR A 107 25.51 14.77 9.69
N GLU A 108 24.50 14.20 10.34
CA GLU A 108 24.42 12.75 10.54
C GLU A 108 24.15 12.00 9.23
N ILE A 109 23.32 12.54 8.34
CA ILE A 109 23.09 11.98 7.00
C ILE A 109 24.39 12.03 6.16
N ASP A 110 25.14 13.11 6.24
CA ASP A 110 26.40 13.26 5.49
C ASP A 110 27.49 12.28 5.92
N LYS A 111 27.50 11.89 7.20
CA LYS A 111 28.45 10.92 7.77
C LYS A 111 28.14 9.46 7.46
N LEU A 112 26.96 9.14 6.94
CA LEU A 112 26.59 7.77 6.63
C LEU A 112 27.46 7.22 5.50
N ASP A 113 27.78 5.93 5.58
CA ASP A 113 28.44 5.22 4.50
C ASP A 113 27.41 4.80 3.44
N TRP A 114 27.37 5.58 2.35
CA TRP A 114 26.44 5.40 1.26
C TRP A 114 26.88 4.38 0.21
N TYR A 115 28.10 3.83 0.34
CA TYR A 115 28.67 2.97 -0.70
C TYR A 115 27.83 1.70 -0.93
N GLU A 116 27.59 0.93 0.14
CA GLU A 116 26.77 -0.28 0.04
C GLU A 116 25.33 0.03 -0.38
N ALA A 117 24.73 1.09 0.16
CA ALA A 117 23.39 1.52 -0.21
C ALA A 117 23.26 1.86 -1.71
N LYS A 118 24.33 2.35 -2.34
CA LYS A 118 24.38 2.56 -3.79
C LYS A 118 24.38 1.23 -4.55
N GLU A 119 25.18 0.27 -4.11
CA GLU A 119 25.30 -1.05 -4.72
C GLU A 119 24.00 -1.87 -4.56
N GLU A 120 23.37 -1.81 -3.38
CA GLU A 120 22.11 -2.49 -3.09
C GLU A 120 20.89 -1.77 -3.71
N GLY A 121 21.01 -0.47 -3.98
CA GLY A 121 19.94 0.37 -4.52
C GLY A 121 19.33 1.32 -3.49
N LEU A 122 19.46 2.63 -3.73
CA LEU A 122 18.91 3.68 -2.87
C LEU A 122 17.38 3.63 -2.76
N GLY A 123 16.71 3.05 -3.75
CA GLY A 123 15.29 2.81 -3.73
C GLY A 123 14.86 1.88 -2.59
N ASP A 124 15.57 0.76 -2.39
CA ASP A 124 15.25 -0.20 -1.33
C ASP A 124 15.44 0.38 0.07
N LEU A 125 16.46 1.26 0.24
CA LEU A 125 16.64 2.04 1.47
C LEU A 125 15.42 2.92 1.74
N TYR A 126 14.98 3.68 0.73
CA TYR A 126 13.85 4.59 0.88
C TYR A 126 12.54 3.85 1.15
N GLU A 127 12.31 2.74 0.48
CA GLU A 127 11.17 1.87 0.76
C GLU A 127 11.19 1.31 2.20
N GLY A 128 12.34 0.94 2.74
CA GLY A 128 12.49 0.52 4.14
C GLY A 128 12.12 1.64 5.13
N LEU A 129 12.40 2.91 4.82
CA LEU A 129 11.95 4.05 5.61
C LEU A 129 10.42 4.24 5.54
N LEU A 130 9.83 4.09 4.35
CA LEU A 130 8.38 4.17 4.17
C LEU A 130 7.66 3.07 4.94
N GLU A 131 8.19 1.84 4.93
CA GLU A 131 7.65 0.72 5.69
C GLU A 131 7.71 0.97 7.20
N LYS A 132 8.84 1.45 7.73
CA LYS A 132 8.94 1.84 9.15
C LYS A 132 7.94 2.92 9.53
N ASN A 133 7.77 3.95 8.69
CA ASN A 133 6.78 4.99 8.91
C ASN A 133 5.35 4.44 8.97
N ALA A 134 5.02 3.50 8.08
CA ALA A 134 3.72 2.85 8.09
C ALA A 134 3.49 2.04 9.38
N ASN A 135 4.53 1.34 9.86
CA ASN A 135 4.48 0.51 11.07
C ASN A 135 4.30 1.31 12.37
N GLU A 136 4.79 2.55 12.44
CA GLU A 136 4.64 3.41 13.63
C GLU A 136 3.29 4.12 13.70
N LYS A 137 2.56 4.25 12.60
CA LYS A 137 1.26 4.90 12.55
C LYS A 137 0.13 4.03 13.08
N LYS A 138 -0.03 3.98 14.41
CA LYS A 138 -1.14 3.28 15.08
C LYS A 138 -2.50 3.99 14.95
N SER A 139 -2.60 5.18 14.36
CA SER A 139 -3.87 5.91 14.28
C SER A 139 -3.98 6.78 13.01
N GLY A 140 -4.89 6.41 12.16
CA GLY A 140 -5.61 7.29 11.23
C GLY A 140 -5.07 7.44 9.81
N ALA A 141 -3.79 7.51 9.53
CA ALA A 141 -3.27 7.76 8.16
C ALA A 141 -2.39 6.64 7.58
N GLY A 142 -1.99 5.65 8.40
CA GLY A 142 -1.29 4.44 7.97
C GLY A 142 -2.24 3.30 7.63
N GLN A 143 -3.50 3.59 7.37
CA GLN A 143 -4.58 2.60 7.35
C GLN A 143 -4.39 1.49 6.32
N TYR A 144 -3.60 1.69 5.27
CA TYR A 144 -3.59 0.76 4.14
C TYR A 144 -2.23 0.61 3.46
N PHE A 145 -1.15 0.74 4.22
CA PHE A 145 0.15 0.35 3.71
C PHE A 145 0.14 -1.15 3.44
N THR A 146 0.34 -1.53 2.20
CA THR A 146 0.33 -2.93 1.78
C THR A 146 1.68 -3.57 2.12
N PRO A 147 1.70 -4.68 2.87
CA PRO A 147 2.95 -5.38 3.16
C PRO A 147 3.69 -5.76 1.88
N ARG A 148 5.01 -5.54 1.84
CA ARG A 148 5.84 -5.83 0.67
C ARG A 148 5.72 -7.26 0.20
N VAL A 149 5.73 -8.20 1.13
CA VAL A 149 5.55 -9.63 0.83
C VAL A 149 4.28 -9.88 0.01
N LEU A 150 3.16 -9.20 0.37
CA LEU A 150 1.91 -9.32 -0.38
C LEU A 150 2.02 -8.67 -1.78
N ILE A 151 2.65 -7.50 -1.87
CA ILE A 151 2.92 -6.83 -3.16
C ILE A 151 3.73 -7.75 -4.08
N ASP A 152 4.79 -8.35 -3.57
CA ASP A 152 5.67 -9.23 -4.33
C ASP A 152 4.94 -10.49 -4.81
N VAL A 153 4.17 -11.15 -3.93
CA VAL A 153 3.35 -12.32 -4.28
C VAL A 153 2.31 -11.97 -5.35
N MET A 154 1.56 -10.88 -5.17
CA MET A 154 0.58 -10.46 -6.17
C MET A 154 1.24 -10.16 -7.51
N THR A 155 2.41 -9.51 -7.51
CA THR A 155 3.15 -9.17 -8.73
C THR A 155 3.67 -10.43 -9.43
N GLU A 156 4.23 -11.39 -8.68
CA GLU A 156 4.71 -12.67 -9.23
C GLU A 156 3.60 -13.51 -9.86
N LEU A 157 2.39 -13.45 -9.30
CA LEU A 157 1.24 -14.20 -9.86
C LEU A 157 0.64 -13.51 -11.09
N ILE A 158 0.62 -12.18 -11.11
CA ILE A 158 0.12 -11.40 -12.26
C ILE A 158 1.13 -11.39 -13.41
N LYS A 159 2.44 -11.53 -13.13
CA LYS A 159 3.52 -11.63 -14.13
C LYS A 159 3.48 -10.49 -15.14
N PRO A 160 3.73 -9.23 -14.75
CA PRO A 160 3.84 -8.12 -15.69
C PRO A 160 4.90 -8.43 -16.76
N GLN A 161 4.60 -8.13 -18.02
CA GLN A 161 5.49 -8.42 -19.15
C GLN A 161 6.11 -7.12 -19.69
N LEU A 162 7.25 -7.26 -20.37
CA LEU A 162 7.82 -6.16 -21.13
C LEU A 162 6.81 -5.66 -22.18
N GLY A 163 6.53 -4.37 -22.15
CA GLY A 163 5.54 -3.75 -23.04
C GLY A 163 4.12 -3.66 -22.46
N ASP A 164 3.86 -4.25 -21.28
CA ASP A 164 2.61 -4.04 -20.56
C ASP A 164 2.51 -2.61 -20.03
N LYS A 165 1.34 -2.01 -20.18
CA LYS A 165 0.98 -0.75 -19.54
C LYS A 165 0.34 -1.06 -18.19
N CYS A 166 1.07 -0.81 -17.11
CA CYS A 166 0.66 -1.10 -15.74
C CYS A 166 0.03 0.13 -15.07
N PHE A 167 -0.94 -0.10 -14.18
CA PHE A 167 -1.65 0.98 -13.51
C PHE A 167 -2.00 0.63 -12.06
N ASP A 168 -1.88 1.65 -11.20
CA ASP A 168 -2.41 1.64 -9.84
C ASP A 168 -3.30 2.89 -9.61
N PRO A 169 -4.64 2.75 -9.57
CA PRO A 169 -5.56 3.87 -9.40
C PRO A 169 -5.55 4.49 -7.99
N ALA A 170 -4.85 3.89 -7.03
CA ALA A 170 -4.71 4.37 -5.66
C ALA A 170 -3.29 4.09 -5.16
N CYS A 171 -2.31 4.66 -5.87
CA CYS A 171 -0.95 4.14 -5.87
C CYS A 171 -0.16 4.35 -4.56
N GLY A 172 -0.67 5.14 -3.63
CA GLY A 172 0.03 5.38 -2.38
C GLY A 172 1.47 5.82 -2.62
N THR A 173 2.42 5.07 -2.10
CA THR A 173 3.87 5.28 -2.30
C THR A 173 4.42 4.62 -3.58
N PHE A 174 3.57 4.13 -4.46
CA PHE A 174 3.91 3.50 -5.74
C PHE A 174 4.53 2.09 -5.65
N GLY A 175 4.38 1.42 -4.54
CA GLY A 175 5.03 0.13 -4.25
C GLY A 175 4.68 -0.98 -5.25
N PHE A 176 3.42 -1.11 -5.68
CA PHE A 176 3.01 -2.11 -6.69
C PHE A 176 3.70 -1.89 -8.04
N MET A 177 3.83 -0.64 -8.48
CA MET A 177 4.44 -0.34 -9.77
C MET A 177 5.96 -0.51 -9.74
N ILE A 178 6.59 -0.26 -8.59
CA ILE A 178 8.02 -0.57 -8.37
C ILE A 178 8.25 -2.07 -8.41
N ALA A 179 7.42 -2.86 -7.73
CA ALA A 179 7.49 -4.32 -7.77
C ALA A 179 7.29 -4.85 -9.20
N ALA A 180 6.32 -4.29 -9.95
CA ALA A 180 6.08 -4.64 -11.34
C ALA A 180 7.31 -4.34 -12.23
N ASN A 181 7.93 -3.16 -12.06
CA ASN A 181 9.16 -2.81 -12.78
C ASN A 181 10.32 -3.75 -12.43
N ARG A 182 10.50 -4.05 -11.16
CA ARG A 182 11.52 -5.00 -10.69
C ARG A 182 11.30 -6.40 -11.28
N TYR A 183 10.05 -6.87 -11.32
CA TYR A 183 9.69 -8.13 -11.94
C TYR A 183 10.03 -8.16 -13.42
N VAL A 184 9.65 -7.15 -14.20
CA VAL A 184 9.97 -7.04 -15.64
C VAL A 184 11.48 -7.03 -15.84
N ASN A 185 12.22 -6.25 -15.08
CA ASN A 185 13.69 -6.17 -15.20
C ASN A 185 14.38 -7.50 -14.87
N ALA A 186 13.87 -8.25 -13.89
CA ALA A 186 14.44 -9.56 -13.50
C ALA A 186 14.20 -10.66 -14.55
N HIS A 187 13.17 -10.52 -15.39
CA HIS A 187 12.77 -11.55 -16.36
C HIS A 187 13.11 -11.20 -17.82
N ASN A 188 13.78 -10.07 -18.06
CA ASN A 188 14.15 -9.63 -19.40
C ASN A 188 15.59 -9.13 -19.42
N ASP A 189 16.25 -9.30 -20.57
CA ASP A 189 17.53 -8.64 -20.83
C ASP A 189 17.29 -7.16 -21.21
N MET A 190 17.43 -6.29 -20.22
CA MET A 190 17.18 -4.86 -20.39
C MET A 190 18.20 -4.17 -21.31
N TYR A 191 19.37 -4.78 -21.52
CA TYR A 191 20.38 -4.27 -22.45
C TYR A 191 20.09 -4.61 -23.92
N ALA A 192 19.25 -5.61 -24.17
CA ALA A 192 18.85 -6.04 -25.51
C ALA A 192 17.61 -5.30 -26.05
N LEU A 193 17.08 -4.32 -25.30
CA LEU A 193 15.89 -3.56 -25.73
C LEU A 193 16.21 -2.64 -26.89
N THR A 194 15.26 -2.56 -27.81
CA THR A 194 15.26 -1.48 -28.84
C THR A 194 14.98 -0.14 -28.16
N ASP A 195 15.42 0.97 -28.75
CA ASP A 195 15.17 2.33 -28.23
C ASP A 195 13.70 2.58 -27.92
N ARG A 196 12.79 2.08 -28.77
CA ARG A 196 11.33 2.20 -28.56
C ARG A 196 10.83 1.43 -27.34
N GLN A 197 11.36 0.23 -27.11
CA GLN A 197 11.00 -0.58 -25.95
C GLN A 197 11.54 0.04 -24.66
N ALA A 198 12.79 0.52 -24.70
CA ALA A 198 13.41 1.21 -23.58
C ALA A 198 12.66 2.50 -23.23
N ASP A 199 12.31 3.33 -24.22
CA ASP A 199 11.49 4.54 -24.00
C ASP A 199 10.12 4.20 -23.40
N PHE A 200 9.45 3.18 -23.93
CA PHE A 200 8.16 2.75 -23.40
C PHE A 200 8.27 2.29 -21.95
N GLN A 201 9.22 1.40 -21.66
CA GLN A 201 9.42 0.84 -20.32
C GLN A 201 9.76 1.92 -19.31
N GLN A 202 10.60 2.88 -19.67
CA GLN A 202 11.03 3.94 -18.79
C GLN A 202 9.97 5.03 -18.58
N ASN A 203 9.20 5.39 -19.61
CA ASN A 203 8.40 6.61 -19.62
C ASN A 203 6.88 6.37 -19.69
N LYS A 204 6.40 5.16 -20.02
CA LYS A 204 4.99 4.92 -20.35
C LYS A 204 4.40 3.69 -19.66
N ALA A 205 5.25 2.70 -19.31
CA ALA A 205 4.81 1.43 -18.79
C ALA A 205 4.09 1.54 -17.42
N PHE A 206 4.56 2.43 -16.53
CA PHE A 206 4.05 2.49 -15.15
C PHE A 206 3.30 3.79 -14.89
N ASN A 207 2.07 3.63 -14.41
CA ASN A 207 1.13 4.73 -14.22
C ASN A 207 0.46 4.62 -12.84
N GLY A 208 0.17 5.76 -12.20
CA GLY A 208 -0.52 5.79 -10.92
C GLY A 208 -1.30 7.07 -10.70
N VAL A 209 -2.26 7.01 -9.80
CA VAL A 209 -2.99 8.17 -9.30
C VAL A 209 -2.95 8.17 -7.78
N GLU A 210 -2.61 9.30 -7.19
CA GLU A 210 -2.62 9.52 -5.75
C GLU A 210 -3.35 10.82 -5.42
N LEU A 211 -4.27 10.74 -4.46
CA LEU A 211 -5.11 11.86 -4.06
C LEU A 211 -4.40 12.80 -3.08
N VAL A 212 -3.59 12.23 -2.18
CA VAL A 212 -2.96 12.98 -1.08
C VAL A 212 -1.63 13.53 -1.54
N HIS A 213 -1.49 14.85 -1.47
CA HIS A 213 -0.34 15.59 -1.99
C HIS A 213 1.00 15.10 -1.41
N GLU A 214 1.05 14.88 -0.10
CA GLU A 214 2.25 14.39 0.59
C GLU A 214 2.60 12.97 0.16
N THR A 215 1.62 12.08 0.05
CA THR A 215 1.84 10.71 -0.42
C THR A 215 2.26 10.65 -1.88
N HIS A 216 1.68 11.52 -2.73
CA HIS A 216 2.10 11.67 -4.12
C HIS A 216 3.58 12.07 -4.24
N ARG A 217 4.06 12.97 -3.37
CA ARG A 217 5.49 13.33 -3.31
C ARG A 217 6.37 12.14 -2.94
N LEU A 218 5.94 11.33 -1.96
CA LEU A 218 6.64 10.10 -1.60
C LEU A 218 6.70 9.12 -2.78
N ALA A 219 5.61 8.99 -3.54
CA ALA A 219 5.56 8.17 -4.74
C ALA A 219 6.52 8.66 -5.83
N LEU A 220 6.58 9.96 -6.08
CA LEU A 220 7.51 10.58 -7.03
C LEU A 220 8.96 10.31 -6.67
N MET A 221 9.30 10.47 -5.39
CA MET A 221 10.65 10.19 -4.88
C MET A 221 10.99 8.71 -5.01
N ASN A 222 10.06 7.83 -4.64
CA ASN A 222 10.24 6.39 -4.72
C ASN A 222 10.49 5.93 -6.17
N ALA A 223 9.67 6.40 -7.11
CA ALA A 223 9.87 6.14 -8.53
C ALA A 223 11.23 6.66 -9.05
N TYR A 224 11.62 7.87 -8.63
CA TYR A 224 12.91 8.47 -9.02
C TYR A 224 14.09 7.61 -8.56
N LEU A 225 14.09 7.14 -7.32
CA LEU A 225 15.17 6.32 -6.75
C LEU A 225 15.28 4.93 -7.39
N HIS A 226 14.19 4.44 -7.96
CA HIS A 226 14.18 3.21 -8.77
C HIS A 226 14.42 3.45 -10.27
N ASN A 227 14.91 4.62 -10.64
CA ASN A 227 15.18 5.03 -12.03
C ASN A 227 13.95 4.92 -12.96
N MET A 228 12.76 5.13 -12.42
CA MET A 228 11.50 5.08 -13.15
C MET A 228 11.01 6.50 -13.46
N ASN A 229 10.79 6.78 -14.75
CA ASN A 229 10.18 8.03 -15.17
C ASN A 229 8.65 7.87 -15.31
N ALA A 230 8.05 7.29 -14.27
CA ALA A 230 6.64 6.88 -14.24
C ALA A 230 5.66 8.07 -14.29
N ASN A 231 4.46 7.83 -14.80
CA ASN A 231 3.37 8.82 -14.82
C ASN A 231 2.55 8.71 -13.54
N ILE A 232 2.84 9.55 -12.56
CA ILE A 232 2.10 9.60 -11.30
C ILE A 232 1.31 10.90 -11.25
N THR A 233 -0.02 10.78 -11.30
CA THR A 233 -0.93 11.93 -11.33
C THR A 233 -1.43 12.24 -9.93
N LEU A 234 -1.33 13.48 -9.50
CA LEU A 234 -2.02 13.98 -8.31
C LEU A 234 -3.49 14.22 -8.67
N GLY A 235 -4.41 13.45 -8.07
CA GLY A 235 -5.82 13.55 -8.38
C GLY A 235 -6.70 12.47 -7.75
N ASP A 236 -7.99 12.54 -8.03
CA ASP A 236 -8.99 11.55 -7.60
C ASP A 236 -9.35 10.62 -8.77
N SER A 237 -9.04 9.34 -8.66
CA SER A 237 -9.42 8.32 -9.65
C SER A 237 -10.94 8.14 -9.81
N LEU A 238 -11.71 8.58 -8.82
CA LEU A 238 -13.18 8.56 -8.86
C LEU A 238 -13.78 9.86 -9.42
N ALA A 239 -12.96 10.84 -9.78
CA ALA A 239 -13.40 12.07 -10.41
C ALA A 239 -13.53 11.95 -11.93
N GLN A 240 -14.37 12.78 -12.53
CA GLN A 240 -14.59 12.82 -13.97
C GLN A 240 -13.30 13.08 -14.79
N SER A 241 -12.35 13.83 -14.23
CA SER A 241 -11.06 14.11 -14.86
C SER A 241 -10.19 12.86 -15.09
N ALA A 242 -10.42 11.78 -14.31
CA ALA A 242 -9.70 10.51 -14.44
C ALA A 242 -10.30 9.54 -15.48
N LYS A 243 -11.42 9.87 -16.12
CA LYS A 243 -12.13 9.01 -17.09
C LYS A 243 -11.26 8.57 -18.28
N GLY A 244 -10.26 9.37 -18.66
CA GLY A 244 -9.32 9.04 -19.73
C GLY A 244 -8.26 7.97 -19.38
N LEU A 245 -8.15 7.56 -18.12
CA LEU A 245 -7.19 6.55 -17.67
C LEU A 245 -7.76 5.14 -17.91
N LYS A 246 -7.44 4.59 -19.08
CA LYS A 246 -7.93 3.29 -19.57
C LYS A 246 -6.91 2.61 -20.49
N ASP A 247 -7.27 1.42 -20.94
CA ASP A 247 -6.47 0.59 -21.84
C ASP A 247 -5.15 0.13 -21.20
N PHE A 248 -5.24 -0.31 -19.92
CA PHE A 248 -4.12 -0.92 -19.19
C PHE A 248 -4.09 -2.44 -19.38
N ASP A 249 -2.88 -2.99 -19.43
CA ASP A 249 -2.64 -4.44 -19.54
C ASP A 249 -2.63 -5.10 -18.16
N VAL A 250 -2.15 -4.38 -17.14
CA VAL A 250 -2.00 -4.87 -15.77
C VAL A 250 -2.49 -3.81 -14.78
N ILE A 251 -3.32 -4.23 -13.84
CA ILE A 251 -3.67 -3.41 -12.67
C ILE A 251 -3.31 -4.18 -11.40
N LEU A 252 -2.51 -3.54 -10.55
CA LEU A 252 -2.14 -4.02 -9.22
C LEU A 252 -2.41 -2.90 -8.22
N THR A 253 -3.27 -3.12 -7.24
CA THR A 253 -3.71 -2.03 -6.36
C THR A 253 -4.30 -2.51 -5.04
N ASN A 254 -4.21 -1.64 -4.03
CA ASN A 254 -4.93 -1.74 -2.76
C ASN A 254 -5.68 -0.41 -2.53
N PRO A 255 -6.90 -0.24 -3.07
CA PRO A 255 -7.64 1.00 -2.97
C PRO A 255 -8.11 1.29 -1.53
N PRO A 256 -8.39 2.56 -1.18
CA PRO A 256 -8.85 2.92 0.15
C PRO A 256 -10.24 2.35 0.43
N PHE A 257 -10.44 1.85 1.66
CA PHE A 257 -11.71 1.29 2.12
C PHE A 257 -12.61 2.34 2.77
N GLY A 258 -13.91 2.02 2.88
CA GLY A 258 -14.90 2.82 3.59
C GLY A 258 -15.80 3.63 2.67
N THR A 259 -16.57 4.54 3.27
CA THR A 259 -17.50 5.43 2.57
C THR A 259 -16.88 6.83 2.40
N LYS A 260 -17.29 7.56 1.36
CA LYS A 260 -16.98 8.98 1.24
C LYS A 260 -17.63 9.75 2.41
N LYS A 261 -16.91 10.73 2.94
CA LYS A 261 -17.46 11.62 3.98
C LYS A 261 -18.70 12.35 3.43
N GLY A 262 -19.75 12.44 4.24
CA GLY A 262 -21.01 13.05 3.82
C GLY A 262 -21.88 12.21 2.88
N GLY A 263 -21.50 10.96 2.57
CA GLY A 263 -22.28 10.09 1.68
C GLY A 263 -22.22 10.47 0.20
N GLU A 264 -21.27 11.32 -0.19
CA GLU A 264 -21.08 11.71 -1.59
C GLU A 264 -20.81 10.50 -2.48
N ARG A 265 -21.43 10.48 -3.66
CA ARG A 265 -21.22 9.46 -4.68
C ARG A 265 -20.02 9.79 -5.56
N ALA A 266 -19.50 8.80 -6.28
CA ALA A 266 -18.49 9.04 -7.31
C ALA A 266 -19.05 9.94 -8.42
N THR A 267 -18.19 10.79 -8.99
CA THR A 267 -18.60 11.76 -10.02
C THR A 267 -18.35 11.26 -11.44
N ARG A 268 -17.66 10.11 -11.61
CA ARG A 268 -17.44 9.50 -12.93
C ARG A 268 -18.76 8.99 -13.50
N ASP A 269 -19.02 9.31 -14.77
CA ASP A 269 -20.21 8.90 -15.52
C ASP A 269 -20.01 7.60 -16.33
N ASP A 270 -18.80 7.04 -16.33
CA ASP A 270 -18.42 5.80 -17.00
C ASP A 270 -18.46 4.56 -16.10
N ILE A 271 -18.92 4.72 -14.85
CA ILE A 271 -19.25 3.60 -13.96
C ILE A 271 -20.77 3.41 -13.88
N SER A 272 -21.22 2.17 -13.86
CA SER A 272 -22.66 1.84 -13.90
C SER A 272 -23.40 2.18 -12.61
N PHE A 273 -22.73 2.00 -11.46
CA PHE A 273 -23.33 2.11 -10.13
C PHE A 273 -22.56 3.16 -9.31
N GLN A 274 -23.07 4.39 -9.27
CA GLN A 274 -22.50 5.46 -8.48
C GLN A 274 -22.91 5.30 -7.02
N THR A 275 -21.99 4.88 -6.17
CA THR A 275 -22.23 4.63 -4.74
C THR A 275 -21.41 5.55 -3.85
N SER A 276 -21.74 5.62 -2.55
CA SER A 276 -20.87 6.25 -1.55
C SER A 276 -19.75 5.31 -1.08
N ASN A 277 -19.82 4.02 -1.42
CA ASN A 277 -18.85 3.00 -1.04
C ASN A 277 -17.63 3.10 -1.97
N LYS A 278 -16.46 3.49 -1.42
CA LYS A 278 -15.24 3.71 -2.20
C LYS A 278 -14.76 2.44 -2.89
N GLN A 279 -14.72 1.31 -2.20
CA GLN A 279 -14.19 0.07 -2.75
C GLN A 279 -15.04 -0.46 -3.92
N LEU A 280 -16.36 -0.30 -3.88
CA LEU A 280 -17.23 -0.64 -5.02
C LEU A 280 -17.01 0.28 -6.21
N ASN A 281 -16.80 1.58 -5.97
CA ASN A 281 -16.48 2.52 -7.03
C ASN A 281 -15.10 2.25 -7.64
N PHE A 282 -14.07 1.98 -6.82
CA PHE A 282 -12.75 1.61 -7.31
C PHE A 282 -12.77 0.31 -8.10
N LEU A 283 -13.50 -0.71 -7.66
CA LEU A 283 -13.62 -1.97 -8.39
C LEU A 283 -14.17 -1.74 -9.81
N GLN A 284 -15.22 -0.91 -9.96
CA GLN A 284 -15.76 -0.54 -11.27
C GLN A 284 -14.72 0.20 -12.14
N VAL A 285 -13.99 1.16 -11.57
CA VAL A 285 -12.90 1.84 -12.28
C VAL A 285 -11.84 0.86 -12.75
N ILE A 286 -11.44 -0.10 -11.90
CA ILE A 286 -10.41 -1.08 -12.20
C ILE A 286 -10.78 -1.93 -13.41
N TYR A 287 -11.91 -2.65 -13.38
CA TYR A 287 -12.23 -3.55 -14.49
C TYR A 287 -12.59 -2.84 -15.79
N ARG A 288 -13.02 -1.57 -15.72
CA ARG A 288 -13.27 -0.72 -16.89
C ARG A 288 -12.01 -0.06 -17.45
N SER A 289 -10.97 0.07 -16.64
CA SER A 289 -9.68 0.60 -17.09
C SER A 289 -8.80 -0.45 -17.77
N LEU A 290 -9.11 -1.74 -17.66
CA LEU A 290 -8.40 -2.82 -18.35
C LEU A 290 -8.77 -2.87 -19.84
N LYS A 291 -7.83 -3.25 -20.69
CA LYS A 291 -8.07 -3.55 -22.10
C LYS A 291 -9.03 -4.73 -22.23
N ALA A 292 -10.02 -4.62 -23.12
CA ALA A 292 -10.95 -5.71 -23.42
C ALA A 292 -10.36 -6.67 -24.49
N ASP A 293 -9.18 -7.25 -24.21
CA ASP A 293 -8.41 -8.07 -25.16
C ASP A 293 -8.28 -9.55 -24.75
N GLY A 294 -8.90 -9.94 -23.63
CA GLY A 294 -8.81 -11.30 -23.09
C GLY A 294 -7.49 -11.61 -22.36
N LYS A 295 -6.60 -10.64 -22.19
CA LYS A 295 -5.26 -10.80 -21.58
C LYS A 295 -4.99 -9.84 -20.45
N ALA A 296 -5.60 -8.66 -20.47
CA ALA A 296 -5.43 -7.66 -19.45
C ALA A 296 -5.94 -8.19 -18.10
N ARG A 297 -5.14 -8.05 -17.07
CA ARG A 297 -5.31 -8.77 -15.80
C ARG A 297 -5.09 -7.90 -14.57
N CYS A 298 -5.72 -8.30 -13.49
CA CYS A 298 -5.72 -7.54 -12.25
C CYS A 298 -5.55 -8.43 -11.02
N ALA A 299 -4.83 -7.90 -10.03
CA ALA A 299 -4.96 -8.34 -8.65
C ALA A 299 -5.27 -7.11 -7.78
N VAL A 300 -6.37 -7.18 -7.03
CA VAL A 300 -6.83 -6.06 -6.18
C VAL A 300 -7.15 -6.53 -4.78
N VAL A 301 -6.68 -5.78 -3.78
CA VAL A 301 -7.02 -6.00 -2.37
C VAL A 301 -8.34 -5.32 -2.05
N LEU A 302 -9.30 -6.06 -1.50
CA LEU A 302 -10.62 -5.55 -1.15
C LEU A 302 -11.11 -6.14 0.20
N PRO A 303 -11.90 -5.38 0.98
CA PRO A 303 -12.48 -5.90 2.23
C PRO A 303 -13.62 -6.89 1.96
N ASP A 304 -13.93 -7.74 2.94
CA ASP A 304 -14.93 -8.80 2.85
C ASP A 304 -16.30 -8.31 2.38
N ASN A 305 -16.72 -7.11 2.77
CA ASN A 305 -18.05 -6.60 2.42
C ASN A 305 -18.31 -6.51 0.90
N VAL A 306 -17.26 -6.39 0.08
CA VAL A 306 -17.38 -6.43 -1.38
C VAL A 306 -17.88 -7.80 -1.86
N LEU A 307 -17.59 -8.88 -1.13
CA LEU A 307 -17.97 -10.23 -1.50
C LEU A 307 -19.46 -10.52 -1.28
N PHE A 308 -20.12 -9.83 -0.33
CA PHE A 308 -21.50 -10.16 0.05
C PHE A 308 -22.47 -8.97 0.15
N ALA A 309 -22.01 -7.71 0.00
CA ALA A 309 -22.91 -6.57 0.10
C ALA A 309 -24.07 -6.69 -0.89
N ALA A 310 -25.29 -6.44 -0.40
CA ALA A 310 -26.52 -6.43 -1.20
C ALA A 310 -26.64 -5.18 -2.10
N GLY A 311 -27.67 -5.08 -2.89
CA GLY A 311 -28.01 -3.92 -3.72
C GLY A 311 -26.92 -3.58 -4.74
N ASP A 312 -26.34 -2.36 -4.64
CA ASP A 312 -25.26 -1.93 -5.55
C ASP A 312 -24.07 -2.88 -5.50
N GLY A 313 -23.76 -3.47 -4.33
CA GLY A 313 -22.69 -4.46 -4.19
C GLY A 313 -22.94 -5.72 -5.03
N ALA A 314 -24.15 -6.24 -5.02
CA ALA A 314 -24.55 -7.38 -5.87
C ALA A 314 -24.45 -7.02 -7.35
N SER A 315 -24.91 -5.83 -7.74
CA SER A 315 -24.87 -5.36 -9.12
C SER A 315 -23.44 -5.21 -9.64
N VAL A 316 -22.52 -4.66 -8.83
CA VAL A 316 -21.10 -4.53 -9.16
C VAL A 316 -20.43 -5.91 -9.29
N ARG A 317 -20.75 -6.87 -8.42
CA ARG A 317 -20.21 -8.24 -8.53
C ARG A 317 -20.67 -8.93 -9.81
N ARG A 318 -21.95 -8.81 -10.17
CA ARG A 318 -22.50 -9.35 -11.44
C ARG A 318 -21.81 -8.72 -12.64
N GLU A 319 -21.64 -7.40 -12.64
CA GLU A 319 -20.95 -6.71 -13.73
C GLU A 319 -19.48 -7.12 -13.82
N LEU A 320 -18.76 -7.24 -12.68
CA LEU A 320 -17.41 -7.76 -12.65
C LEU A 320 -17.31 -9.16 -13.30
N MET A 321 -18.17 -10.09 -12.90
CA MET A 321 -18.18 -11.45 -13.43
C MET A 321 -18.62 -11.54 -14.89
N ASN A 322 -19.40 -10.57 -15.35
CA ASN A 322 -19.77 -10.44 -16.75
C ASN A 322 -18.61 -9.89 -17.60
N PHE A 323 -17.93 -8.85 -17.15
CA PHE A 323 -16.86 -8.19 -17.88
C PHE A 323 -15.53 -8.95 -17.81
N CYS A 324 -15.30 -9.65 -16.71
CA CYS A 324 -14.06 -10.32 -16.40
C CYS A 324 -14.26 -11.78 -16.07
N ASN A 325 -13.24 -12.58 -16.34
CA ASN A 325 -13.08 -13.88 -15.74
C ASN A 325 -12.48 -13.68 -14.34
N LEU A 326 -13.35 -13.60 -13.31
CA LEU A 326 -12.93 -13.66 -11.91
C LEU A 326 -12.61 -15.12 -11.60
N HIS A 327 -11.34 -15.49 -11.57
CA HIS A 327 -10.91 -16.87 -11.47
C HIS A 327 -10.39 -17.30 -10.11
N THR A 328 -9.92 -16.35 -9.26
CA THR A 328 -9.35 -16.73 -7.96
C THR A 328 -9.60 -15.63 -6.92
N ILE A 329 -10.00 -16.04 -5.72
CA ILE A 329 -10.11 -15.19 -4.53
C ILE A 329 -9.23 -15.79 -3.43
N LEU A 330 -8.25 -15.00 -2.95
CA LEU A 330 -7.42 -15.31 -1.81
C LEU A 330 -7.99 -14.59 -0.58
N ARG A 331 -8.45 -15.33 0.43
CA ARG A 331 -8.82 -14.77 1.73
C ARG A 331 -7.56 -14.54 2.56
N LEU A 332 -7.23 -13.29 2.79
CA LEU A 332 -6.01 -12.93 3.52
C LEU A 332 -6.18 -13.14 5.02
N PRO A 333 -5.12 -13.56 5.71
CA PRO A 333 -5.13 -13.73 7.16
C PRO A 333 -5.33 -12.38 7.87
N THR A 334 -5.77 -12.44 9.13
CA THR A 334 -5.91 -11.25 9.97
C THR A 334 -4.55 -10.72 10.43
N GLY A 335 -4.49 -9.42 10.73
CA GLY A 335 -3.31 -8.77 11.31
C GLY A 335 -2.21 -8.38 10.32
N ILE A 336 -2.36 -8.67 9.02
CA ILE A 336 -1.39 -8.25 8.00
C ILE A 336 -1.51 -6.76 7.66
N PHE A 337 -2.68 -6.17 7.84
CA PHE A 337 -2.90 -4.73 7.74
C PHE A 337 -3.05 -4.11 9.13
N TYR A 338 -2.55 -2.88 9.30
CA TYR A 338 -2.57 -2.19 10.59
C TYR A 338 -3.98 -1.81 11.09
N ALA A 339 -4.98 -1.77 10.23
CA ALA A 339 -6.38 -1.63 10.62
C ALA A 339 -6.86 -2.94 11.27
N GLN A 340 -6.78 -3.01 12.60
CA GLN A 340 -7.23 -4.19 13.36
C GLN A 340 -8.69 -4.50 13.04
N GLY A 341 -8.97 -5.77 12.72
CA GLY A 341 -10.32 -6.29 12.52
C GLY A 341 -10.88 -6.20 11.10
N VAL A 342 -10.20 -5.57 10.14
CA VAL A 342 -10.67 -5.58 8.75
C VAL A 342 -10.21 -6.87 8.06
N LYS A 343 -11.17 -7.72 7.71
CA LYS A 343 -10.94 -8.91 6.88
C LYS A 343 -10.84 -8.49 5.43
N THR A 344 -9.79 -8.93 4.74
CA THR A 344 -9.50 -8.55 3.36
C THR A 344 -9.25 -9.77 2.47
N ASN A 345 -9.39 -9.55 1.17
CA ASN A 345 -9.18 -10.57 0.14
C ASN A 345 -8.39 -9.98 -1.02
N VAL A 346 -7.72 -10.83 -1.78
CA VAL A 346 -7.21 -10.46 -3.10
C VAL A 346 -8.09 -11.12 -4.16
N LEU A 347 -8.66 -10.32 -5.05
CA LEU A 347 -9.38 -10.78 -6.22
C LEU A 347 -8.45 -10.78 -7.43
N PHE A 348 -8.35 -11.91 -8.10
CA PHE A 348 -7.58 -12.09 -9.33
C PHE A 348 -8.54 -12.31 -10.51
N PHE A 349 -8.44 -11.46 -11.53
CA PHE A 349 -9.30 -11.57 -12.70
C PHE A 349 -8.64 -11.10 -13.98
N THR A 350 -9.12 -11.60 -15.10
CA THR A 350 -8.71 -11.21 -16.46
C THR A 350 -9.89 -10.58 -17.20
N ARG A 351 -9.67 -9.43 -17.81
CA ARG A 351 -10.72 -8.75 -18.60
C ARG A 351 -11.04 -9.56 -19.86
N GLY A 352 -12.31 -9.88 -20.04
CA GLY A 352 -12.79 -10.57 -21.24
C GLY A 352 -12.78 -9.67 -22.48
N THR A 353 -12.99 -10.28 -23.64
CA THR A 353 -13.21 -9.58 -24.92
C THR A 353 -14.66 -9.13 -25.07
N THR A 354 -15.56 -9.68 -24.27
CA THR A 354 -17.00 -9.37 -24.22
C THR A 354 -17.36 -8.75 -22.90
N GLU A 355 -18.59 -8.29 -22.77
CA GLU A 355 -19.15 -7.72 -21.53
C GLU A 355 -20.19 -8.67 -20.89
N GLN A 356 -20.19 -9.94 -21.26
CA GLN A 356 -21.12 -10.94 -20.73
C GLN A 356 -20.43 -12.28 -20.54
N ASP A 357 -20.79 -12.97 -19.44
CA ASP A 357 -20.50 -14.37 -19.15
C ASP A 357 -19.00 -14.77 -19.21
N ASN A 358 -18.10 -13.87 -18.81
CA ASN A 358 -16.67 -14.16 -18.84
C ASN A 358 -16.20 -15.02 -17.65
N THR A 359 -16.88 -14.99 -16.50
CA THR A 359 -16.58 -15.86 -15.35
C THR A 359 -17.32 -17.19 -15.47
N ILE A 360 -16.58 -18.29 -15.48
CA ILE A 360 -17.12 -19.65 -15.53
C ILE A 360 -17.12 -20.30 -14.15
N GLU A 361 -16.00 -20.27 -13.48
CA GLU A 361 -15.82 -20.77 -12.11
C GLU A 361 -14.85 -19.87 -11.33
N VAL A 362 -15.01 -19.82 -10.02
CA VAL A 362 -14.15 -19.08 -9.11
C VAL A 362 -13.53 -20.06 -8.11
N ALA A 363 -12.21 -20.05 -8.01
CA ALA A 363 -11.46 -20.77 -6.99
C ALA A 363 -11.26 -19.88 -5.78
N PHE A 364 -11.40 -20.43 -4.59
CA PHE A 364 -11.15 -19.75 -3.32
C PHE A 364 -10.04 -20.45 -2.57
N TYR A 365 -9.16 -19.67 -1.97
CA TYR A 365 -8.17 -20.15 -1.01
C TYR A 365 -8.34 -19.43 0.32
N ASP A 366 -8.64 -20.19 1.37
CA ASP A 366 -8.79 -19.65 2.72
C ASP A 366 -7.46 -19.71 3.47
N MET A 367 -6.75 -18.57 3.46
CA MET A 367 -5.52 -18.38 4.25
C MET A 367 -5.82 -17.75 5.62
N ARG A 368 -7.09 -17.67 6.03
CA ARG A 368 -7.52 -16.94 7.23
C ARG A 368 -7.92 -17.87 8.36
N THR A 369 -8.83 -18.81 8.09
CA THR A 369 -9.42 -19.67 9.09
C THR A 369 -8.39 -20.65 9.63
N ASN A 370 -8.39 -20.90 10.93
CA ASN A 370 -7.43 -21.75 11.63
C ASN A 370 -5.96 -21.37 11.39
N MET A 371 -5.71 -20.07 11.27
CA MET A 371 -4.37 -19.50 11.15
C MET A 371 -4.16 -18.42 12.21
N ASP A 372 -3.04 -18.48 12.91
CA ASP A 372 -2.66 -17.42 13.85
C ASP A 372 -2.56 -16.07 13.16
N SER A 373 -3.04 -15.03 13.84
CA SER A 373 -2.97 -13.68 13.29
C SER A 373 -1.53 -13.20 13.16
N PHE A 374 -1.25 -12.49 12.08
CA PHE A 374 0.03 -11.83 11.87
C PHE A 374 0.12 -10.52 12.65
N GLY A 375 1.35 -10.09 12.96
CA GLY A 375 1.61 -8.87 13.72
C GLY A 375 3.08 -8.67 14.03
N LYS A 376 3.38 -7.95 15.10
CA LYS A 376 4.78 -7.65 15.48
C LYS A 376 5.61 -8.92 15.83
N THR A 377 4.97 -9.92 16.42
CA THR A 377 5.61 -11.16 16.86
C THR A 377 5.69 -12.21 15.76
N ARG A 378 4.74 -12.23 14.84
CA ARG A 378 4.71 -13.11 13.67
C ARG A 378 4.57 -12.25 12.41
N GLN A 379 5.67 -12.03 11.75
CA GLN A 379 5.69 -11.28 10.49
C GLN A 379 5.28 -12.17 9.32
N LEU A 380 4.53 -11.60 8.36
CA LEU A 380 4.19 -12.26 7.12
C LEU A 380 5.45 -12.52 6.29
N ARG A 381 5.59 -13.73 5.76
CA ARG A 381 6.72 -14.16 4.92
C ARG A 381 6.20 -14.68 3.59
N LYS A 382 7.05 -14.69 2.58
CA LYS A 382 6.71 -15.24 1.26
C LYS A 382 6.33 -16.72 1.35
N SER A 383 7.03 -17.50 2.19
CA SER A 383 6.74 -18.92 2.42
C SER A 383 5.35 -19.20 2.98
N ASP A 384 4.70 -18.22 3.62
CA ASP A 384 3.32 -18.38 4.09
C ASP A 384 2.33 -18.50 2.92
N PHE A 385 2.71 -18.11 1.70
CA PHE A 385 1.92 -18.20 0.48
C PHE A 385 2.26 -19.39 -0.43
N ASP A 386 3.24 -20.24 -0.08
CA ASP A 386 3.76 -21.28 -0.98
C ASP A 386 2.66 -22.24 -1.49
N GLU A 387 1.76 -22.69 -0.61
CA GLU A 387 0.64 -23.57 -0.98
C GLU A 387 -0.34 -22.85 -1.92
N PHE A 388 -0.66 -21.57 -1.63
CA PHE A 388 -1.51 -20.76 -2.48
C PHE A 388 -0.88 -20.56 -3.86
N VAL A 389 0.38 -20.15 -3.91
CA VAL A 389 1.12 -19.93 -5.17
C VAL A 389 1.15 -21.20 -6.01
N ALA A 390 1.48 -22.35 -5.40
CA ALA A 390 1.51 -23.62 -6.09
C ALA A 390 0.14 -23.98 -6.72
N GLY A 391 -0.94 -23.83 -5.96
CA GLY A 391 -2.29 -24.11 -6.47
C GLY A 391 -2.85 -23.05 -7.42
N TYR A 392 -2.37 -21.80 -7.34
CA TYR A 392 -2.71 -20.75 -8.29
C TYR A 392 -2.10 -21.04 -9.67
N GLU A 393 -0.81 -21.40 -9.70
CA GLU A 393 -0.09 -21.69 -10.94
C GLU A 393 -0.48 -23.02 -11.57
N ASP A 394 -0.79 -24.01 -10.76
CA ASP A 394 -1.17 -25.37 -11.21
C ASP A 394 -2.44 -25.83 -10.47
N PRO A 395 -3.61 -25.80 -11.14
CA PRO A 395 -4.87 -26.25 -10.54
C PRO A 395 -4.84 -27.70 -10.03
N SER A 396 -3.95 -28.55 -10.54
CA SER A 396 -3.82 -29.94 -10.06
C SER A 396 -3.22 -30.03 -8.64
N LYS A 397 -2.57 -28.95 -8.19
CA LYS A 397 -2.01 -28.83 -6.83
C LYS A 397 -2.97 -28.20 -5.82
N ARG A 398 -4.21 -27.88 -6.22
CA ARG A 398 -5.27 -27.42 -5.32
C ARG A 398 -5.76 -28.58 -4.47
N THR A 399 -4.95 -29.03 -3.55
CA THR A 399 -5.24 -30.12 -2.63
C THR A 399 -5.46 -29.55 -1.23
N GLY A 400 -6.20 -30.30 -0.39
CA GLY A 400 -6.48 -29.87 0.98
C GLY A 400 -7.77 -29.03 1.11
N GLU A 401 -8.15 -28.77 2.34
CA GLU A 401 -9.42 -28.11 2.69
C GLU A 401 -9.45 -26.62 2.44
N ARG A 402 -8.25 -25.97 2.33
CA ARG A 402 -8.15 -24.51 2.09
C ARG A 402 -8.56 -24.09 0.68
N TRP A 403 -8.53 -25.01 -0.28
CA TRP A 403 -8.99 -24.80 -1.64
C TRP A 403 -10.43 -25.26 -1.83
N SER A 404 -11.24 -24.39 -2.41
CA SER A 404 -12.58 -24.73 -2.88
C SER A 404 -12.84 -24.02 -4.21
N LYS A 405 -13.83 -24.48 -4.97
CA LYS A 405 -14.24 -23.85 -6.22
C LYS A 405 -15.75 -23.91 -6.39
N PHE A 406 -16.30 -22.88 -7.04
CA PHE A 406 -17.72 -22.77 -7.32
C PHE A 406 -17.90 -22.26 -8.74
N THR A 407 -18.81 -22.91 -9.47
CA THR A 407 -19.22 -22.45 -10.80
C THR A 407 -20.03 -21.17 -10.72
N ARG A 408 -20.10 -20.43 -11.83
CA ARG A 408 -20.93 -19.22 -11.92
C ARG A 408 -22.41 -19.52 -11.60
N GLU A 409 -22.90 -20.71 -11.99
CA GLU A 409 -24.27 -21.17 -11.70
C GLU A 409 -24.49 -21.40 -10.21
N GLU A 410 -23.52 -21.98 -9.51
CA GLU A 410 -23.59 -22.18 -8.06
C GLU A 410 -23.58 -20.84 -7.32
N ILE A 411 -22.74 -19.91 -7.74
CA ILE A 411 -22.69 -18.55 -7.18
C ILE A 411 -24.04 -17.83 -7.37
N ALA A 412 -24.69 -18.01 -8.54
CA ALA A 412 -25.98 -17.37 -8.82
C ALA A 412 -27.15 -17.91 -7.97
N LYS A 413 -27.00 -19.07 -7.34
CA LYS A 413 -27.98 -19.61 -6.39
C LYS A 413 -27.92 -18.94 -5.03
N ASN A 414 -26.80 -18.28 -4.70
CA ASN A 414 -26.68 -17.56 -3.44
C ASN A 414 -27.39 -16.20 -3.51
N PRO A 415 -27.98 -15.75 -2.42
CA PRO A 415 -28.57 -14.41 -2.37
C PRO A 415 -27.58 -13.35 -2.85
N ASP A 416 -28.02 -12.45 -3.71
CA ASP A 416 -27.22 -11.34 -4.22
C ASP A 416 -25.91 -11.74 -4.95
N ASP A 417 -25.83 -12.96 -5.51
CA ASP A 417 -24.61 -13.51 -6.09
C ASP A 417 -23.42 -13.39 -5.12
N SER A 418 -23.64 -13.73 -3.87
CA SER A 418 -22.62 -13.62 -2.81
C SER A 418 -21.43 -14.52 -3.13
N LEU A 419 -20.23 -13.93 -2.99
CA LEU A 419 -18.93 -14.60 -3.07
C LEU A 419 -18.37 -14.92 -1.68
N ASP A 420 -19.20 -14.85 -0.63
CA ASP A 420 -18.79 -15.28 0.71
C ASP A 420 -18.93 -16.81 0.83
N LEU A 421 -18.08 -17.50 0.08
CA LEU A 421 -18.03 -18.93 -0.13
C LEU A 421 -16.62 -19.46 0.17
N GLY A 422 -16.51 -20.78 0.32
CA GLY A 422 -15.18 -21.41 0.47
C GLY A 422 -14.52 -21.18 1.81
N LEU A 423 -15.29 -20.94 2.86
CA LEU A 423 -14.80 -20.94 4.23
C LEU A 423 -14.63 -22.38 4.71
N ILE A 424 -13.47 -22.68 5.29
CA ILE A 424 -13.26 -23.94 5.99
C ILE A 424 -13.92 -23.89 7.38
N ARG A 425 -14.12 -25.05 8.01
CA ARG A 425 -14.62 -25.11 9.39
C ARG A 425 -13.65 -24.37 10.31
N ASP A 426 -14.18 -23.48 11.14
CA ASP A 426 -13.43 -22.76 12.15
C ASP A 426 -13.35 -23.64 13.41
N ASP A 427 -12.16 -24.17 13.71
CA ASP A 427 -11.93 -25.06 14.85
C ASP A 427 -12.04 -24.32 16.19
N SER A 428 -12.05 -22.97 16.18
CA SER A 428 -12.29 -22.17 17.37
C SER A 428 -13.78 -22.06 17.75
N ILE A 429 -14.66 -22.42 16.82
CA ILE A 429 -16.10 -22.47 17.09
C ILE A 429 -16.39 -23.79 17.80
N VAL A 430 -16.55 -23.70 19.12
CA VAL A 430 -17.02 -24.81 19.93
C VAL A 430 -18.38 -25.26 19.41
N ASP A 431 -18.58 -26.58 19.23
CA ASP A 431 -19.84 -27.13 18.75
C ASP A 431 -20.97 -26.64 19.66
N TYR A 432 -22.09 -26.23 19.11
CA TYR A 432 -23.21 -25.69 19.90
C TYR A 432 -23.67 -26.64 21.01
N ASP A 433 -23.44 -27.96 20.81
CA ASP A 433 -23.75 -29.00 21.78
C ASP A 433 -22.74 -29.05 22.96
N ASP A 434 -21.55 -28.44 22.82
CA ASP A 434 -20.51 -28.35 23.85
C ASP A 434 -20.43 -26.97 24.54
N LEU A 435 -21.31 -26.04 24.18
CA LEU A 435 -21.34 -24.73 24.82
C LEU A 435 -21.86 -24.90 26.26
N PRO A 436 -21.17 -24.33 27.27
CA PRO A 436 -21.72 -24.27 28.62
C PRO A 436 -23.03 -23.49 28.62
N ASP A 437 -23.88 -23.81 29.56
CA ASP A 437 -25.17 -23.13 29.73
C ASP A 437 -24.98 -21.60 29.65
N PRO A 438 -25.79 -20.89 28.84
CA PRO A 438 -25.67 -19.43 28.71
C PRO A 438 -25.73 -18.67 30.02
N VAL A 439 -26.40 -19.24 31.06
CA VAL A 439 -26.46 -18.69 32.40
C VAL A 439 -25.12 -18.87 33.12
N GLU A 440 -24.51 -20.07 33.05
CA GLU A 440 -23.18 -20.33 33.61
C GLU A 440 -22.11 -19.48 32.94
N SER A 441 -22.14 -19.34 31.62
CA SER A 441 -21.20 -18.45 30.87
C SER A 441 -21.40 -16.98 31.25
N GLY A 442 -22.64 -16.55 31.51
CA GLY A 442 -22.95 -15.20 31.97
C GLY A 442 -22.47 -14.95 33.41
N GLU A 443 -22.62 -15.91 34.30
CA GLU A 443 -22.12 -15.83 35.65
C GLU A 443 -20.60 -15.81 35.75
N GLU A 444 -19.91 -16.61 34.95
CA GLU A 444 -18.46 -16.60 34.82
C GLU A 444 -17.93 -15.26 34.25
N ALA A 445 -18.60 -14.72 33.24
CA ALA A 445 -18.25 -13.40 32.67
C ALA A 445 -18.45 -12.28 33.70
N ILE A 446 -19.51 -12.32 34.54
CA ILE A 446 -19.76 -11.38 35.60
C ILE A 446 -18.66 -11.49 36.67
N ALA A 447 -18.31 -12.69 37.09
CA ALA A 447 -17.26 -12.92 38.08
C ALA A 447 -15.89 -12.36 37.62
N ASN A 448 -15.51 -12.61 36.36
CA ASN A 448 -14.29 -12.08 35.75
C ASN A 448 -14.31 -10.53 35.69
N LEU A 449 -15.45 -9.92 35.38
CA LEU A 449 -15.59 -8.46 35.36
C LEU A 449 -15.50 -7.86 36.79
N GLU A 450 -16.08 -8.50 37.79
CA GLU A 450 -15.99 -8.07 39.20
C GLU A 450 -14.54 -8.14 39.68
N GLU A 451 -13.80 -9.21 39.39
CA GLU A 451 -12.38 -9.32 39.67
C GLU A 451 -11.54 -8.23 38.99
N ALA A 452 -11.81 -7.95 37.73
CA ALA A 452 -11.13 -6.87 37.01
C ALA A 452 -11.42 -5.50 37.60
N VAL A 453 -12.65 -5.25 38.02
CA VAL A 453 -13.04 -4.00 38.69
C VAL A 453 -12.35 -3.87 40.09
N ASP A 454 -12.19 -4.94 40.81
CA ASP A 454 -11.52 -4.88 42.13
C ASP A 454 -10.01 -4.69 41.99
N LEU A 455 -9.37 -5.28 40.95
CA LEU A 455 -7.98 -5.00 40.60
C LEU A 455 -7.79 -3.52 40.22
N LEU A 456 -8.68 -2.95 39.41
CA LEU A 456 -8.63 -1.54 39.06
C LEU A 456 -8.83 -0.61 40.27
N LYS A 457 -9.73 -0.95 41.20
CA LYS A 457 -9.90 -0.21 42.45
C LYS A 457 -8.66 -0.27 43.32
N SER A 458 -7.94 -1.39 43.34
CA SER A 458 -6.67 -1.55 44.03
C SER A 458 -5.61 -0.61 43.48
N VAL A 459 -5.43 -0.63 42.15
CA VAL A 459 -4.47 0.25 41.44
C VAL A 459 -4.79 1.74 41.68
N VAL A 460 -6.07 2.13 41.66
CA VAL A 460 -6.50 3.52 41.94
C VAL A 460 -6.19 3.92 43.40
N ARG A 461 -6.35 2.99 44.35
CA ARG A 461 -5.98 3.24 45.75
C ARG A 461 -4.49 3.45 45.94
N GLU A 462 -3.67 2.61 45.30
CA GLU A 462 -2.20 2.75 45.32
C GLU A 462 -1.74 4.07 44.69
N LEU A 463 -2.30 4.44 43.54
CA LEU A 463 -2.00 5.71 42.87
C LEU A 463 -2.39 6.93 43.71
N ARG A 464 -3.52 6.86 44.43
CA ARG A 464 -3.93 7.95 45.36
C ARG A 464 -2.98 8.06 46.54
N ALA A 465 -2.56 6.94 47.15
CA ALA A 465 -1.60 6.93 48.25
C ALA A 465 -0.25 7.55 47.81
N LEU A 466 0.23 7.24 46.62
CA LEU A 466 1.45 7.83 46.07
C LEU A 466 1.33 9.33 45.74
N THR A 467 0.10 9.85 45.55
CA THR A 467 -0.16 11.28 45.29
C THR A 467 -0.34 12.09 46.57
N GLU A 468 -0.74 11.47 47.66
CA GLU A 468 -0.91 12.12 49.00
C GLU A 468 0.41 12.16 49.78
N GLU A 469 1.45 11.41 49.40
CA GLU A 469 2.81 11.46 49.95
C GLU A 469 3.74 12.51 49.29
N LYS A 470 3.25 13.30 48.38
CA LYS A 470 3.93 14.45 47.76
C LYS A 470 3.29 15.78 48.17
#